data_38aa6e00b65ce26a20f94e4d320e3059
#
_entry.id   38aa6e00b65ce26a20f94e4d320e3059
#
_cell.length_a   1.000
_cell.length_b   1.000
_cell.length_c   1.000
_cell.angle_alpha   90.00
_cell.angle_beta   90.00
_cell.angle_gamma   90.00
#
_symmetry.space_group_name_H-M   'P 1'
#
loop_
_entity.id
_entity.type
_entity.pdbx_description
1 polymer ?
#
loop_
_entity_poly.entity_id
_entity_poly.type
_entity_poly.pdbx_seq_one_letter_code
_entity_poly.pdbx_strand_id
1 'polypeptide(L)'
;KIKTMSVIGQNIVHDIRYDIFCHLQELPFSYYDDRPHGKIQVRVVNYVNSLSDLLSNGIVNTFTDLCNLIFILMFMFALDVRLTLICLCGLPVLAFVIILIKKKQRRAWQIQSNKQSNLNAYIAESINGIRVTQSFVRENENTGIFNNLSKNYRKSWMRAVMFNFTMGPSVDIISTFTTALIYVLGVRWILAPDMTLTVGVLIAFTAYIGRFWAPINTLAGFYNSLLTAISYLERIFETIDEPVGVRDEPDAIPMPERSEEHT
;
A
#
# COMPACT_ATOMS: atom_id res chain seq x y z
N LYS A 1 22.05 10.82 0.63
CA LYS A 1 21.30 9.71 1.26
C LYS A 1 20.18 9.19 0.35
N ILE A 2 19.25 10.05 -0.09
CA ILE A 2 18.13 9.64 -0.97
C ILE A 2 18.66 9.13 -2.32
N LYS A 3 19.61 9.83 -2.96
CA LYS A 3 20.18 9.44 -4.26
C LYS A 3 20.82 8.05 -4.24
N THR A 4 21.61 7.74 -3.21
CA THR A 4 22.30 6.44 -3.08
C THR A 4 21.31 5.30 -2.92
N MET A 5 20.26 5.47 -2.10
CA MET A 5 19.27 4.45 -1.85
C MET A 5 18.34 4.22 -3.06
N SER A 6 18.02 5.30 -3.77
CA SER A 6 17.27 5.20 -5.04
C SER A 6 18.08 4.42 -6.09
N VAL A 7 19.39 4.63 -6.19
CA VAL A 7 20.25 3.86 -7.11
C VAL A 7 20.30 2.39 -6.72
N ILE A 8 20.47 2.08 -5.44
CA ILE A 8 20.45 0.68 -4.95
C ILE A 8 19.11 0.02 -5.24
N GLY A 9 18.00 0.71 -4.93
CA GLY A 9 16.66 0.19 -5.21
C GLY A 9 16.42 -0.06 -6.70
N GLN A 10 16.89 0.82 -7.58
CA GLN A 10 16.76 0.63 -9.03
C GLN A 10 17.65 -0.50 -9.56
N ASN A 11 18.86 -0.70 -9.00
CA ASN A 11 19.71 -1.83 -9.38
C ASN A 11 19.05 -3.17 -8.99
N ILE A 12 18.53 -3.29 -7.77
CA ILE A 12 17.78 -4.51 -7.34
C ILE A 12 16.60 -4.78 -8.28
N VAL A 13 15.87 -3.74 -8.66
CA VAL A 13 14.74 -3.85 -9.58
C VAL A 13 15.16 -4.28 -10.98
N HIS A 14 16.29 -3.75 -11.46
CA HIS A 14 16.89 -4.16 -12.73
C HIS A 14 17.24 -5.65 -12.70
N ASP A 15 17.94 -6.10 -11.66
CA ASP A 15 18.38 -7.49 -11.52
C ASP A 15 17.16 -8.45 -11.45
N ILE A 16 16.15 -8.12 -10.63
CA ILE A 16 14.91 -8.90 -10.55
C ILE A 16 14.20 -8.99 -11.92
N ARG A 17 14.13 -7.88 -12.68
CA ARG A 17 13.53 -7.89 -14.02
C ARG A 17 14.33 -8.75 -14.97
N TYR A 18 15.64 -8.65 -14.92
CA TYR A 18 16.52 -9.43 -15.76
C TYR A 18 16.34 -10.92 -15.49
N ASP A 19 16.36 -11.33 -14.22
CA ASP A 19 16.18 -12.72 -13.82
C ASP A 19 14.81 -13.27 -14.24
N ILE A 20 13.73 -12.50 -14.02
CA ILE A 20 12.38 -12.90 -14.47
C ILE A 20 12.36 -13.04 -15.99
N PHE A 21 12.93 -12.07 -16.70
CA PHE A 21 12.90 -12.06 -18.16
C PHE A 21 13.69 -13.23 -18.75
N CYS A 22 14.89 -13.52 -18.23
CA CYS A 22 15.68 -14.66 -18.63
C CYS A 22 14.93 -15.98 -18.38
N HIS A 23 14.37 -16.14 -17.19
CA HIS A 23 13.60 -17.33 -16.86
C HIS A 23 12.37 -17.52 -17.74
N LEU A 24 11.65 -16.43 -18.07
CA LEU A 24 10.53 -16.49 -19.00
C LEU A 24 10.94 -16.97 -20.41
N GLN A 25 12.17 -16.74 -20.87
CA GLN A 25 12.62 -17.25 -22.17
C GLN A 25 12.87 -18.77 -22.16
N GLU A 26 13.05 -19.36 -20.99
CA GLU A 26 13.31 -20.80 -20.81
C GLU A 26 12.03 -21.61 -20.53
N LEU A 27 10.90 -20.94 -20.24
CA LEU A 27 9.66 -21.63 -19.90
C LEU A 27 8.98 -22.28 -21.13
N PRO A 28 8.33 -23.44 -20.95
CA PRO A 28 7.65 -24.16 -22.03
C PRO A 28 6.42 -23.40 -22.53
N PHE A 29 6.02 -23.66 -23.77
CA PHE A 29 4.84 -23.04 -24.40
C PHE A 29 3.55 -23.26 -23.62
N SER A 30 3.40 -24.41 -22.95
CA SER A 30 2.25 -24.72 -22.08
C SER A 30 2.04 -23.67 -20.98
N TYR A 31 3.12 -23.07 -20.47
CA TYR A 31 3.03 -21.99 -19.49
C TYR A 31 2.30 -20.75 -20.04
N TYR A 32 2.51 -20.45 -21.33
CA TYR A 32 1.91 -19.31 -22.02
C TYR A 32 0.49 -19.60 -22.51
N ASP A 33 0.20 -20.83 -22.87
CA ASP A 33 -1.14 -21.26 -23.32
C ASP A 33 -2.14 -21.26 -22.17
N ASP A 34 -1.72 -21.67 -20.97
CA ASP A 34 -2.57 -21.74 -19.78
C ASP A 34 -2.78 -20.39 -19.08
N ARG A 35 -1.96 -19.37 -19.40
CA ARG A 35 -1.97 -18.09 -18.68
C ARG A 35 -2.18 -16.89 -19.62
N PRO A 36 -3.13 -16.00 -19.32
CA PRO A 36 -3.31 -14.77 -20.09
C PRO A 36 -2.03 -13.93 -20.10
N HIS A 37 -1.55 -13.52 -21.28
CA HIS A 37 -0.32 -12.72 -21.45
C HIS A 37 -0.31 -11.46 -20.58
N GLY A 38 -1.47 -10.82 -20.37
CA GLY A 38 -1.59 -9.65 -19.50
C GLY A 38 -1.23 -9.93 -18.04
N LYS A 39 -1.44 -11.16 -17.52
CA LYS A 39 -1.01 -11.53 -16.16
C LYS A 39 0.50 -11.62 -16.05
N ILE A 40 1.16 -12.15 -17.07
CA ILE A 40 2.62 -12.27 -17.12
C ILE A 40 3.24 -10.87 -17.15
N GLN A 41 2.73 -10.00 -18.02
CA GLN A 41 3.19 -8.60 -18.11
C GLN A 41 3.04 -7.85 -16.78
N VAL A 42 1.92 -8.02 -16.06
CA VAL A 42 1.70 -7.39 -14.75
C VAL A 42 2.76 -7.83 -13.74
N ARG A 43 3.18 -9.09 -13.74
CA ARG A 43 4.23 -9.61 -12.84
C ARG A 43 5.58 -8.96 -13.11
N VAL A 44 5.98 -8.88 -14.36
CA VAL A 44 7.30 -8.33 -14.77
C VAL A 44 7.38 -6.81 -14.60
N VAL A 45 6.29 -6.10 -14.86
CA VAL A 45 6.28 -4.63 -14.86
C VAL A 45 5.73 -4.07 -13.56
N ASN A 46 4.46 -4.37 -13.25
CA ASN A 46 3.76 -3.66 -12.18
C ASN A 46 4.22 -4.09 -10.79
N TYR A 47 4.41 -5.40 -10.56
CA TYR A 47 4.82 -5.89 -9.25
C TYR A 47 6.25 -5.47 -8.94
N VAL A 48 7.15 -5.53 -9.92
CA VAL A 48 8.54 -5.09 -9.75
C VAL A 48 8.63 -3.57 -9.54
N ASN A 49 7.80 -2.76 -10.23
CA ASN A 49 7.72 -1.32 -9.97
C ASN A 49 7.25 -1.01 -8.54
N SER A 50 6.22 -1.70 -8.07
CA SER A 50 5.72 -1.52 -6.70
C SER A 50 6.77 -1.89 -5.64
N LEU A 51 7.59 -2.89 -5.92
CA LEU A 51 8.73 -3.26 -5.09
C LEU A 51 9.81 -2.16 -5.09
N SER A 52 10.08 -1.55 -6.26
CA SER A 52 10.98 -0.40 -6.39
C SER A 52 10.58 0.76 -5.47
N ASP A 53 9.32 1.12 -5.48
CA ASP A 53 8.79 2.23 -4.67
C ASP A 53 8.97 1.95 -3.17
N LEU A 54 8.73 0.71 -2.74
CA LEU A 54 8.91 0.30 -1.37
C LEU A 54 10.39 0.33 -0.95
N LEU A 55 11.29 -0.20 -1.78
CA LEU A 55 12.72 -0.26 -1.49
C LEU A 55 13.36 1.14 -1.52
N SER A 56 13.02 1.96 -2.52
CA SER A 56 13.66 3.27 -2.72
C SER A 56 13.19 4.32 -1.72
N ASN A 57 11.91 4.36 -1.41
CA ASN A 57 11.30 5.41 -0.59
C ASN A 57 10.74 4.87 0.73
N GLY A 58 10.11 3.69 0.71
CA GLY A 58 9.40 3.15 1.87
C GLY A 58 10.32 2.82 3.03
N ILE A 59 11.36 2.02 2.80
CA ILE A 59 12.29 1.59 3.85
C ILE A 59 13.08 2.76 4.44
N VAL A 60 13.59 3.67 3.59
CA VAL A 60 14.40 4.82 4.05
C VAL A 60 13.57 5.77 4.90
N ASN A 61 12.37 6.10 4.44
CA ASN A 61 11.49 7.00 5.19
C ASN A 61 11.09 6.37 6.52
N THR A 62 10.74 5.07 6.51
CA THR A 62 10.36 4.33 7.71
C THR A 62 11.49 4.27 8.73
N PHE A 63 12.72 3.98 8.29
CA PHE A 63 13.89 3.98 9.17
C PHE A 63 14.16 5.37 9.76
N THR A 64 14.05 6.41 8.93
CA THR A 64 14.20 7.79 9.38
C THR A 64 13.13 8.19 10.39
N ASP A 65 11.86 7.81 10.13
CA ASP A 65 10.74 8.08 11.03
C ASP A 65 10.85 7.30 12.34
N LEU A 66 11.34 6.06 12.30
CA LEU A 66 11.61 5.27 13.51
C LEU A 66 12.71 5.91 14.36
N CYS A 67 13.82 6.34 13.74
CA CYS A 67 14.86 7.07 14.45
C CYS A 67 14.34 8.38 15.04
N ASN A 68 13.56 9.15 14.26
CA ASN A 68 12.95 10.38 14.74
C ASN A 68 12.05 10.11 15.94
N LEU A 69 11.21 9.07 15.89
CA LEU A 69 10.33 8.69 16.99
C LEU A 69 11.11 8.35 18.27
N ILE A 70 12.19 7.58 18.13
CA ILE A 70 13.06 7.21 19.26
C ILE A 70 13.67 8.48 19.89
N PHE A 71 14.25 9.38 19.08
CA PHE A 71 14.81 10.63 19.57
C PHE A 71 13.75 11.54 20.22
N ILE A 72 12.57 11.68 19.60
CA ILE A 72 11.47 12.46 20.18
C ILE A 72 11.09 11.89 21.54
N LEU A 73 10.89 10.58 21.67
CA LEU A 73 10.57 9.94 22.94
C LEU A 73 11.66 10.14 23.97
N MET A 74 12.94 9.98 23.59
CA MET A 74 14.07 10.20 24.48
C MET A 74 14.06 11.63 25.05
N PHE A 75 13.87 12.65 24.19
CA PHE A 75 13.78 14.04 24.65
C PHE A 75 12.52 14.31 25.48
N MET A 76 11.38 13.74 25.13
CA MET A 76 10.16 13.87 25.91
C MET A 76 10.31 13.29 27.34
N PHE A 77 10.94 12.10 27.44
CA PHE A 77 11.25 11.52 28.75
C PHE A 77 12.28 12.32 29.56
N ALA A 78 13.25 12.94 28.88
CA ALA A 78 14.23 13.80 29.53
C ALA A 78 13.63 15.12 30.03
N LEU A 79 12.59 15.63 29.36
CA LEU A 79 11.89 16.85 29.77
C LEU A 79 10.96 16.61 30.97
N ASP A 80 10.02 15.67 30.85
CA ASP A 80 9.12 15.29 31.92
C ASP A 80 8.48 13.92 31.66
N VAL A 81 8.69 13.00 32.59
CA VAL A 81 8.19 11.62 32.51
C VAL A 81 6.66 11.57 32.59
N ARG A 82 6.04 12.42 33.41
CA ARG A 82 4.59 12.39 33.65
C ARG A 82 3.82 12.85 32.41
N LEU A 83 4.27 13.94 31.78
CA LEU A 83 3.68 14.43 30.54
C LEU A 83 3.86 13.41 29.39
N THR A 84 5.01 12.75 29.35
CA THR A 84 5.29 11.71 28.34
C THR A 84 4.35 10.51 28.49
N LEU A 85 4.11 10.05 29.71
CA LEU A 85 3.17 8.95 29.97
C LEU A 85 1.74 9.31 29.56
N ILE A 86 1.30 10.54 29.79
CA ILE A 86 -0.01 11.02 29.32
C ILE A 86 -0.08 11.02 27.79
N CYS A 87 0.97 11.48 27.12
CA CYS A 87 1.05 11.40 25.66
C CYS A 87 0.96 9.97 25.15
N LEU A 88 1.70 9.05 25.78
CA LEU A 88 1.70 7.62 25.43
C LEU A 88 0.33 6.95 25.69
N CYS A 89 -0.43 7.39 26.70
CA CYS A 89 -1.81 6.92 26.92
C CYS A 89 -2.75 7.24 25.75
N GLY A 90 -2.43 8.22 24.90
CA GLY A 90 -3.14 8.48 23.65
C GLY A 90 -2.97 7.39 22.60
N LEU A 91 -1.86 6.62 22.61
CA LEU A 91 -1.58 5.57 21.64
C LEU A 91 -2.57 4.39 21.69
N PRO A 92 -2.88 3.79 22.85
CA PRO A 92 -3.89 2.73 22.92
C PRO A 92 -5.26 3.19 22.46
N VAL A 93 -5.64 4.44 22.78
CA VAL A 93 -6.91 5.03 22.31
C VAL A 93 -6.90 5.15 20.79
N LEU A 94 -5.81 5.66 20.23
CA LEU A 94 -5.64 5.74 18.78
C LEU A 94 -5.69 4.35 18.12
N ALA A 95 -4.95 3.39 18.64
CA ALA A 95 -4.93 2.02 18.12
C ALA A 95 -6.33 1.39 18.10
N PHE A 96 -7.10 1.55 19.18
CA PHE A 96 -8.47 1.08 19.27
C PHE A 96 -9.38 1.70 18.20
N VAL A 97 -9.32 3.03 18.02
CA VAL A 97 -10.10 3.76 17.00
C VAL A 97 -9.71 3.32 15.60
N ILE A 98 -8.40 3.20 15.31
CA ILE A 98 -7.89 2.73 14.01
C ILE A 98 -8.41 1.32 13.70
N ILE A 99 -8.38 0.39 14.66
CA ILE A 99 -8.86 -0.99 14.47
C ILE A 99 -10.35 -1.00 14.11
N LEU A 100 -11.15 -0.19 14.79
CA LEU A 100 -12.58 -0.06 14.50
C LEU A 100 -12.85 0.49 13.10
N ILE A 101 -12.14 1.55 12.71
CA ILE A 101 -12.29 2.17 11.39
C ILE A 101 -11.82 1.21 10.31
N LYS A 102 -10.65 0.57 10.45
CA LYS A 102 -10.10 -0.39 9.47
C LYS A 102 -11.05 -1.55 9.18
N LYS A 103 -11.72 -2.08 10.21
CA LYS A 103 -12.70 -3.17 10.01
C LYS A 103 -13.87 -2.74 9.11
N LYS A 104 -14.42 -1.54 9.34
CA LYS A 104 -15.51 -0.97 8.51
C LYS A 104 -15.02 -0.59 7.11
N GLN A 105 -13.84 0.01 7.01
CA GLN A 105 -13.18 0.39 5.77
C GLN A 105 -12.97 -0.83 4.87
N ARG A 106 -12.38 -1.92 5.39
CA ARG A 106 -12.15 -3.16 4.63
C ARG A 106 -13.45 -3.70 4.03
N ARG A 107 -14.53 -3.74 4.82
CA ARG A 107 -15.84 -4.20 4.33
C ARG A 107 -16.39 -3.29 3.23
N ALA A 108 -16.25 -1.98 3.38
CA ALA A 108 -16.70 -1.02 2.38
C ALA A 108 -15.93 -1.18 1.05
N TRP A 109 -14.62 -1.38 1.10
CA TRP A 109 -13.79 -1.65 -0.08
C TRP A 109 -14.13 -2.97 -0.77
N GLN A 110 -14.42 -4.03 -0.01
CA GLN A 110 -14.89 -5.30 -0.59
C GLN A 110 -16.20 -5.13 -1.34
N ILE A 111 -17.17 -4.42 -0.77
CA ILE A 111 -18.46 -4.13 -1.44
C ILE A 111 -18.23 -3.29 -2.70
N GLN A 112 -17.36 -2.29 -2.64
CA GLN A 112 -17.02 -1.45 -3.80
C GLN A 112 -16.37 -2.28 -4.90
N SER A 113 -15.39 -3.15 -4.57
CA SER A 113 -14.71 -4.03 -5.51
C SER A 113 -15.69 -4.96 -6.24
N ASN A 114 -16.63 -5.57 -5.51
CA ASN A 114 -17.67 -6.41 -6.12
C ASN A 114 -18.56 -5.62 -7.08
N LYS A 115 -18.96 -4.37 -6.71
CA LYS A 115 -19.75 -3.52 -7.58
C LYS A 115 -19.00 -3.08 -8.83
N GLN A 116 -17.69 -2.84 -8.69
CA GLN A 116 -16.81 -2.54 -9.81
C GLN A 116 -16.69 -3.73 -10.77
N SER A 117 -16.48 -4.94 -10.24
CA SER A 117 -16.39 -6.16 -11.06
C SER A 117 -17.68 -6.40 -11.85
N ASN A 118 -18.85 -6.22 -11.22
CA ASN A 118 -20.13 -6.36 -11.90
C ASN A 118 -20.32 -5.31 -13.00
N LEU A 119 -19.90 -4.07 -12.76
CA LEU A 119 -19.95 -3.01 -13.77
C LEU A 119 -19.02 -3.32 -14.95
N ASN A 120 -17.78 -3.76 -14.67
CA ASN A 120 -16.81 -4.11 -15.71
C ASN A 120 -17.26 -5.32 -16.53
N ALA A 121 -17.83 -6.35 -15.89
CA ALA A 121 -18.39 -7.51 -16.56
C ALA A 121 -19.53 -7.10 -17.53
N TYR A 122 -20.43 -6.24 -17.06
CA TYR A 122 -21.53 -5.72 -17.87
C TYR A 122 -21.05 -4.89 -19.06
N ILE A 123 -20.02 -4.06 -18.88
CA ILE A 123 -19.40 -3.29 -19.97
C ILE A 123 -18.80 -4.24 -21.01
N ALA A 124 -18.06 -5.25 -20.58
CA ALA A 124 -17.47 -6.24 -21.49
C ALA A 124 -18.55 -7.01 -22.27
N GLU A 125 -19.61 -7.46 -21.59
CA GLU A 125 -20.75 -8.13 -22.21
C GLU A 125 -21.47 -7.22 -23.23
N SER A 126 -21.73 -5.95 -22.85
CA SER A 126 -22.38 -4.97 -23.72
C SER A 126 -21.56 -4.64 -24.98
N ILE A 127 -20.23 -4.56 -24.85
CA ILE A 127 -19.34 -4.32 -26.01
C ILE A 127 -19.30 -5.55 -26.92
N ASN A 128 -19.17 -6.75 -26.36
CA ASN A 128 -19.14 -7.99 -27.14
C ASN A 128 -20.49 -8.26 -27.81
N GLY A 129 -21.61 -7.92 -27.15
CA GLY A 129 -22.96 -8.08 -27.66
C GLY A 129 -23.54 -6.90 -28.41
N ILE A 130 -22.72 -5.89 -28.77
CA ILE A 130 -23.23 -4.63 -29.36
C ILE A 130 -24.04 -4.83 -30.63
N ARG A 131 -23.63 -5.76 -31.48
CA ARG A 131 -24.36 -6.08 -32.72
C ARG A 131 -25.78 -6.60 -32.44
N VAL A 132 -25.93 -7.42 -31.42
CA VAL A 132 -27.23 -7.96 -30.99
C VAL A 132 -28.08 -6.82 -30.42
N THR A 133 -27.50 -5.99 -29.54
CA THR A 133 -28.20 -4.84 -28.95
C THR A 133 -28.76 -3.91 -30.04
N GLN A 134 -27.96 -3.58 -31.05
CA GLN A 134 -28.35 -2.72 -32.16
C GLN A 134 -29.37 -3.39 -33.09
N SER A 135 -29.24 -4.69 -33.39
CA SER A 135 -30.17 -5.43 -34.24
C SER A 135 -31.57 -5.50 -33.64
N PHE A 136 -31.69 -5.51 -32.30
CA PHE A 136 -32.98 -5.52 -31.61
C PHE A 136 -33.42 -4.13 -31.09
N VAL A 137 -32.67 -3.07 -31.43
CA VAL A 137 -32.98 -1.67 -31.03
C VAL A 137 -33.15 -1.53 -29.50
N ARG A 138 -32.22 -2.17 -28.73
CA ARG A 138 -32.27 -2.22 -27.25
C ARG A 138 -31.25 -1.29 -26.57
N GLU A 139 -30.75 -0.27 -27.23
CA GLU A 139 -29.72 0.64 -26.73
C GLU A 139 -30.21 1.40 -25.48
N ASN A 140 -31.45 1.83 -25.47
CA ASN A 140 -32.04 2.57 -24.35
C ASN A 140 -32.14 1.70 -23.07
N GLU A 141 -32.51 0.44 -23.23
CA GLU A 141 -32.63 -0.51 -22.13
C GLU A 141 -31.20 -0.82 -21.56
N ASN A 142 -30.26 -1.09 -22.46
CA ASN A 142 -28.85 -1.34 -22.10
C ASN A 142 -28.23 -0.15 -21.36
N THR A 143 -28.48 1.08 -21.85
CA THR A 143 -28.07 2.32 -21.17
C THR A 143 -28.72 2.48 -19.80
N GLY A 144 -29.98 2.11 -19.66
CA GLY A 144 -30.70 2.12 -18.37
C GLY A 144 -30.05 1.19 -17.33
N ILE A 145 -29.72 -0.04 -17.73
CA ILE A 145 -29.04 -1.02 -16.86
C ILE A 145 -27.66 -0.50 -16.46
N PHE A 146 -26.86 -0.03 -17.44
CA PHE A 146 -25.55 0.55 -17.19
C PHE A 146 -25.61 1.71 -16.18
N ASN A 147 -26.57 2.62 -16.35
CA ASN A 147 -26.73 3.76 -15.45
C ASN A 147 -27.05 3.31 -14.00
N ASN A 148 -27.88 2.27 -13.84
CA ASN A 148 -28.18 1.70 -12.52
C ASN A 148 -26.95 1.05 -11.87
N LEU A 149 -26.18 0.27 -12.62
CA LEU A 149 -24.94 -0.34 -12.14
C LEU A 149 -23.90 0.72 -11.78
N SER A 150 -23.73 1.75 -12.62
CA SER A 150 -22.83 2.88 -12.40
C SER A 150 -23.23 3.69 -11.15
N LYS A 151 -24.53 3.96 -10.94
CA LYS A 151 -25.03 4.61 -9.71
C LYS A 151 -24.73 3.78 -8.46
N ASN A 152 -24.93 2.46 -8.53
CA ASN A 152 -24.63 1.57 -7.41
C ASN A 152 -23.14 1.51 -7.11
N TYR A 153 -22.29 1.46 -8.13
CA TYR A 153 -20.84 1.57 -7.99
C TYR A 153 -20.45 2.89 -7.34
N ARG A 154 -20.92 4.03 -7.86
CA ARG A 154 -20.65 5.36 -7.30
C ARG A 154 -21.02 5.45 -5.82
N LYS A 155 -22.20 4.92 -5.44
CA LYS A 155 -22.64 4.92 -4.03
C LYS A 155 -21.74 4.09 -3.12
N SER A 156 -21.28 2.94 -3.57
CA SER A 156 -20.37 2.08 -2.82
C SER A 156 -18.96 2.68 -2.72
N TRP A 157 -18.48 3.26 -3.82
CA TRP A 157 -17.22 3.97 -3.87
C TRP A 157 -17.18 5.17 -2.91
N MET A 158 -18.21 6.01 -2.95
CA MET A 158 -18.32 7.16 -2.05
C MET A 158 -18.30 6.73 -0.58
N ARG A 159 -18.97 5.62 -0.24
CA ARG A 159 -18.94 5.07 1.12
C ARG A 159 -17.55 4.57 1.51
N ALA A 160 -16.84 3.88 0.63
CA ALA A 160 -15.49 3.39 0.88
C ALA A 160 -14.50 4.56 1.09
N VAL A 161 -14.58 5.57 0.23
CA VAL A 161 -13.76 6.79 0.31
C VAL A 161 -14.06 7.57 1.60
N MET A 162 -15.33 7.67 2.02
CA MET A 162 -15.71 8.35 3.26
C MET A 162 -15.05 7.70 4.49
N PHE A 163 -15.01 6.38 4.56
CA PHE A 163 -14.27 5.69 5.63
C PHE A 163 -12.76 5.92 5.55
N ASN A 164 -12.20 6.02 4.34
CA ASN A 164 -10.79 6.35 4.17
C ASN A 164 -10.48 7.76 4.68
N PHE A 165 -11.29 8.75 4.33
CA PHE A 165 -11.13 10.13 4.79
C PHE A 165 -11.41 10.33 6.28
N THR A 166 -12.15 9.44 6.94
CA THR A 166 -12.39 9.53 8.39
C THR A 166 -11.12 9.25 9.20
N MET A 167 -10.13 8.56 8.62
CA MET A 167 -8.93 8.14 9.35
C MET A 167 -8.06 9.34 9.77
N GLY A 168 -7.78 10.28 8.87
CA GLY A 168 -7.01 11.49 9.15
C GLY A 168 -7.61 12.31 10.31
N PRO A 169 -8.84 12.81 10.17
CA PRO A 169 -9.50 13.55 11.24
C PRO A 169 -9.58 12.83 12.60
N SER A 170 -9.69 11.49 12.59
CA SER A 170 -9.68 10.72 13.85
C SER A 170 -8.35 10.82 14.58
N VAL A 171 -7.23 10.79 13.85
CA VAL A 171 -5.90 10.98 14.43
C VAL A 171 -5.74 12.40 14.93
N ASP A 172 -6.18 13.40 14.15
CA ASP A 172 -6.09 14.82 14.51
C ASP A 172 -6.91 15.14 15.77
N ILE A 173 -8.11 14.58 15.90
CA ILE A 173 -8.95 14.77 17.09
C ILE A 173 -8.26 14.18 18.34
N ILE A 174 -7.70 12.96 18.23
CA ILE A 174 -7.02 12.32 19.37
C ILE A 174 -5.75 13.09 19.72
N SER A 175 -4.97 13.50 18.73
CA SER A 175 -3.78 14.32 18.92
C SER A 175 -4.11 15.66 19.61
N THR A 176 -5.14 16.35 19.12
CA THR A 176 -5.60 17.63 19.71
C THR A 176 -6.11 17.45 21.13
N PHE A 177 -6.90 16.40 21.38
CA PHE A 177 -7.40 16.10 22.73
C PHE A 177 -6.27 15.77 23.69
N THR A 178 -5.30 14.97 23.27
CA THR A 178 -4.10 14.63 24.05
C THR A 178 -3.29 15.88 24.37
N THR A 179 -3.11 16.76 23.37
CA THR A 179 -2.41 18.04 23.55
C THR A 179 -3.14 18.95 24.52
N ALA A 180 -4.47 19.07 24.40
CA ALA A 180 -5.29 19.87 25.32
C ALA A 180 -5.19 19.33 26.76
N LEU A 181 -5.22 18.01 26.94
CA LEU A 181 -5.07 17.39 28.25
C LEU A 181 -3.70 17.70 28.87
N ILE A 182 -2.63 17.65 28.07
CA ILE A 182 -1.28 17.97 28.50
C ILE A 182 -1.17 19.44 28.92
N TYR A 183 -1.82 20.37 28.18
CA TYR A 183 -1.87 21.77 28.59
C TYR A 183 -2.60 21.96 29.92
N VAL A 184 -3.78 21.38 30.07
CA VAL A 184 -4.56 21.50 31.32
C VAL A 184 -3.79 20.97 32.52
N LEU A 185 -3.22 19.76 32.41
CA LEU A 185 -2.46 19.15 33.48
C LEU A 185 -1.12 19.85 33.71
N GLY A 186 -0.43 20.27 32.63
CA GLY A 186 0.83 20.99 32.72
C GLY A 186 0.68 22.34 33.42
N VAL A 187 -0.34 23.13 33.07
CA VAL A 187 -0.63 24.41 33.77
C VAL A 187 -0.98 24.16 35.22
N ARG A 188 -1.79 23.12 35.51
CA ARG A 188 -2.12 22.76 36.90
C ARG A 188 -0.87 22.42 37.72
N TRP A 189 0.12 21.72 37.13
CA TRP A 189 1.37 21.38 37.82
C TRP A 189 2.32 22.57 37.96
N ILE A 190 2.30 23.53 37.04
CA ILE A 190 3.05 24.81 37.15
C ILE A 190 2.50 25.65 38.29
N LEU A 191 1.18 25.67 38.51
CA LEU A 191 0.51 26.43 39.55
C LEU A 191 0.50 25.71 40.93
N ALA A 192 0.94 24.45 40.99
CA ALA A 192 1.00 23.71 42.25
C ALA A 192 2.15 24.22 43.13
N PRO A 193 2.00 24.15 44.48
CA PRO A 193 3.02 24.67 45.40
C PRO A 193 4.39 24.01 45.26
N ASP A 194 4.44 22.77 44.79
CA ASP A 194 5.66 21.97 44.63
C ASP A 194 6.34 22.18 43.25
N MET A 195 6.05 23.24 42.55
CA MET A 195 6.56 23.67 41.23
C MET A 195 7.57 22.70 40.57
N THR A 196 7.09 21.60 40.02
CA THR A 196 7.96 20.60 39.37
C THR A 196 8.12 20.83 37.86
N LEU A 197 7.30 21.71 37.28
CA LEU A 197 7.25 21.98 35.85
C LEU A 197 7.44 23.46 35.54
N THR A 198 8.28 23.78 34.57
CA THR A 198 8.50 25.16 34.09
C THR A 198 7.68 25.42 32.82
N VAL A 199 7.23 26.66 32.62
CA VAL A 199 6.51 27.09 31.40
C VAL A 199 7.33 26.75 30.13
N GLY A 200 8.64 26.94 30.19
CA GLY A 200 9.55 26.61 29.07
C GLY A 200 9.53 25.12 28.70
N VAL A 201 9.48 24.22 29.70
CA VAL A 201 9.36 22.77 29.48
C VAL A 201 8.03 22.44 28.83
N LEU A 202 6.92 23.05 29.26
CA LEU A 202 5.60 22.83 28.65
C LEU A 202 5.55 23.26 27.16
N ILE A 203 6.15 24.42 26.84
CA ILE A 203 6.24 24.91 25.46
C ILE A 203 7.11 23.95 24.61
N ALA A 204 8.29 23.57 25.12
CA ALA A 204 9.16 22.62 24.42
C ALA A 204 8.46 21.27 24.21
N PHE A 205 7.77 20.78 25.22
CA PHE A 205 7.03 19.51 25.16
C PHE A 205 5.93 19.54 24.08
N THR A 206 5.22 20.63 23.93
CA THR A 206 4.19 20.82 22.90
C THR A 206 4.75 20.72 21.48
N ALA A 207 5.95 21.29 21.26
CA ALA A 207 6.63 21.17 19.98
C ALA A 207 6.99 19.71 19.64
N TYR A 208 7.34 18.91 20.63
CA TYR A 208 7.59 17.48 20.46
C TYR A 208 6.31 16.66 20.23
N ILE A 209 5.20 16.98 20.89
CA ILE A 209 3.91 16.32 20.64
C ILE A 209 3.51 16.46 19.16
N GLY A 210 3.60 17.67 18.60
CA GLY A 210 3.28 17.91 17.19
C GLY A 210 4.11 17.04 16.22
N ARG A 211 5.36 16.74 16.59
CA ARG A 211 6.25 15.88 15.80
C ARG A 211 6.09 14.38 16.10
N PHE A 212 5.52 14.01 17.22
CA PHE A 212 5.35 12.63 17.67
C PHE A 212 4.31 11.87 16.83
N TRP A 213 3.22 12.52 16.46
CA TRP A 213 2.12 11.87 15.76
C TRP A 213 2.41 11.60 14.28
N ALA A 214 3.26 12.40 13.63
CA ALA A 214 3.58 12.26 12.21
C ALA A 214 4.24 10.90 11.87
N PRO A 215 5.32 10.45 12.54
CA PRO A 215 5.93 9.16 12.29
C PRO A 215 4.99 7.97 12.49
N ILE A 216 4.07 8.06 13.45
CA ILE A 216 3.11 6.98 13.74
C ILE A 216 2.19 6.73 12.53
N ASN A 217 1.72 7.81 11.89
CA ASN A 217 0.91 7.71 10.69
C ASN A 217 1.69 7.08 9.51
N THR A 218 2.95 7.49 9.32
CA THR A 218 3.81 6.96 8.27
C THR A 218 4.11 5.48 8.48
N LEU A 219 4.41 5.07 9.71
CA LEU A 219 4.65 3.66 10.06
C LEU A 219 3.41 2.79 9.81
N ALA A 220 2.22 3.30 10.15
CA ALA A 220 0.97 2.58 9.89
C ALA A 220 0.70 2.42 8.39
N GLY A 221 1.06 3.40 7.56
CA GLY A 221 1.01 3.34 6.09
C GLY A 221 2.02 2.33 5.54
N PHE A 222 3.26 2.38 6.02
CA PHE A 222 4.34 1.49 5.59
C PHE A 222 4.02 0.02 5.83
N TYR A 223 3.41 -0.33 6.95
CA TYR A 223 3.00 -1.71 7.23
C TYR A 223 2.07 -2.26 6.14
N ASN A 224 1.11 -1.48 5.66
CA ASN A 224 0.24 -1.91 4.57
C ASN A 224 1.00 -2.07 3.24
N SER A 225 1.94 -1.16 2.95
CA SER A 225 2.80 -1.24 1.76
C SER A 225 3.70 -2.46 1.81
N LEU A 226 4.22 -2.80 2.98
CA LEU A 226 5.05 -4.00 3.20
C LEU A 226 4.26 -5.29 2.93
N LEU A 227 3.04 -5.42 3.47
CA LEU A 227 2.18 -6.58 3.20
C LEU A 227 1.86 -6.73 1.72
N THR A 228 1.62 -5.62 1.03
CA THR A 228 1.38 -5.61 -0.42
C THR A 228 2.62 -6.05 -1.18
N ALA A 229 3.80 -5.55 -0.81
CA ALA A 229 5.05 -5.92 -1.44
C ALA A 229 5.41 -7.40 -1.23
N ILE A 230 5.15 -7.95 -0.03
CA ILE A 230 5.31 -9.39 0.24
C ILE A 230 4.43 -10.21 -0.73
N SER A 231 3.16 -9.83 -0.90
CA SER A 231 2.28 -10.52 -1.84
C SER A 231 2.75 -10.41 -3.30
N TYR A 232 3.38 -9.31 -3.68
CA TYR A 232 3.97 -9.17 -5.02
C TYR A 232 5.24 -10.00 -5.17
N LEU A 233 6.10 -10.06 -4.14
CA LEU A 233 7.27 -10.94 -4.11
C LEU A 233 6.87 -12.41 -4.25
N GLU A 234 5.86 -12.87 -3.53
CA GLU A 234 5.33 -14.23 -3.68
C GLU A 234 4.96 -14.54 -5.14
N ARG A 235 4.29 -13.60 -5.81
CA ARG A 235 3.92 -13.76 -7.23
C ARG A 235 5.11 -13.71 -8.19
N ILE A 236 6.13 -12.95 -7.86
CA ILE A 236 7.39 -12.90 -8.61
C ILE A 236 8.13 -14.24 -8.46
N PHE A 237 8.28 -14.73 -7.23
CA PHE A 237 8.93 -16.01 -6.97
C PHE A 237 8.15 -17.19 -7.55
N GLU A 238 6.82 -17.22 -7.51
CA GLU A 238 6.00 -18.20 -8.24
C GLU A 238 6.34 -18.25 -9.73
N THR A 239 6.82 -17.15 -10.31
CA THR A 239 7.20 -17.13 -11.74
C THR A 239 8.63 -17.58 -11.93
N ILE A 240 9.56 -17.23 -11.04
CA ILE A 240 10.98 -17.64 -11.10
C ILE A 240 11.15 -19.11 -10.76
N ASP A 241 10.34 -19.64 -9.84
CA ASP A 241 10.39 -21.02 -9.38
C ASP A 241 9.60 -21.99 -10.30
N GLU A 242 8.94 -21.48 -11.35
CA GLU A 242 8.24 -22.32 -12.32
C GLU A 242 9.24 -23.26 -13.03
N PRO A 243 9.02 -24.57 -13.06
CA PRO A 243 10.00 -25.51 -13.61
C PRO A 243 10.17 -25.33 -15.13
N VAL A 244 11.41 -25.25 -15.57
CA VAL A 244 11.77 -25.32 -16.99
C VAL A 244 11.50 -26.73 -17.50
N GLY A 245 10.50 -26.89 -18.37
CA GLY A 245 10.00 -28.19 -18.82
C GLY A 245 10.99 -28.98 -19.67
N VAL A 246 11.84 -28.31 -20.41
CA VAL A 246 12.86 -28.92 -21.26
C VAL A 246 14.19 -28.24 -20.99
N ARG A 247 15.15 -29.01 -20.48
CA ARG A 247 16.54 -28.54 -20.31
C ARG A 247 17.44 -29.31 -21.26
N ASP A 248 18.41 -28.61 -21.82
CA ASP A 248 19.47 -29.29 -22.57
C ASP A 248 20.27 -30.20 -21.63
N GLU A 249 20.60 -31.41 -22.10
CA GLU A 249 21.51 -32.29 -21.38
C GLU A 249 22.93 -31.67 -21.37
N PRO A 250 23.77 -31.96 -20.34
CA PRO A 250 25.11 -31.39 -20.23
C PRO A 250 26.03 -31.64 -21.44
N ASP A 251 25.71 -32.63 -22.22
CA ASP A 251 26.44 -33.11 -23.43
C ASP A 251 25.62 -32.90 -24.72
N ALA A 252 24.60 -32.04 -24.70
CA ALA A 252 23.83 -31.72 -25.88
C ALA A 252 24.72 -31.18 -27.01
N ILE A 253 24.65 -31.79 -28.18
CA ILE A 253 25.41 -31.38 -29.37
C ILE A 253 24.69 -30.19 -29.99
N PRO A 254 25.39 -29.07 -30.32
CA PRO A 254 24.76 -27.97 -31.02
C PRO A 254 24.12 -28.40 -32.31
N MET A 255 22.88 -27.96 -32.57
CA MET A 255 22.14 -28.28 -33.76
C MET A 255 22.94 -27.80 -34.99
N PRO A 256 23.18 -28.65 -36.00
CA PRO A 256 23.88 -28.21 -37.22
C PRO A 256 23.08 -27.08 -37.88
N GLU A 257 23.80 -26.07 -38.43
CA GLU A 257 23.17 -24.98 -39.16
C GLU A 257 22.25 -25.58 -40.24
N ARG A 258 20.96 -25.24 -40.16
CA ARG A 258 19.96 -25.70 -41.10
C ARG A 258 20.29 -25.05 -42.45
N SER A 259 20.80 -25.81 -43.40
CA SER A 259 20.91 -25.32 -44.79
C SER A 259 19.51 -25.01 -45.31
N GLU A 260 19.25 -23.78 -45.73
CA GLU A 260 17.98 -23.32 -46.29
C GLU A 260 17.72 -23.86 -47.71
N GLU A 261 18.29 -24.98 -48.07
CA GLU A 261 18.01 -25.66 -49.32
C GLU A 261 16.98 -26.76 -49.11
N HIS A 262 15.71 -26.45 -48.93
CA HIS A 262 14.59 -27.31 -49.31
C HIS A 262 13.27 -26.55 -49.17
N THR A 263 12.96 -25.79 -50.21
CA THR A 263 11.60 -25.65 -50.75
C THR A 263 11.71 -25.30 -52.22
#